data_6492cd2f6a8404f33e0a22ce3e4ca15d
#
_entry.id   6492cd2f6a8404f33e0a22ce3e4ca15d
#
_cell.length_a   1.000
_cell.length_b   1.000
_cell.length_c   1.000
_cell.angle_alpha   90.00
_cell.angle_beta   90.00
_cell.angle_gamma   90.00
#
_symmetry.space_group_name_H-M   'P 1'
#
loop_
_entity.id
_entity.type
_entity.pdbx_description
1 polymer ?
#
loop_
_entity_poly.entity_id
_entity_poly.type
_entity_poly.pdbx_seq_one_letter_code
_entity_poly.pdbx_strand_id
1 'polypeptide(L)'
;LDPMSPREFAEAMTMSGSKVEGWEIEGEKLDKVVVGQVLSIEKHPDADKLVVCQVDAGGEAPIQIVTGASNLTAGDKVPVALDGSTLVNGTKIKKGKLRGVESCGMMCSLGELGLTAHDFPYAIEDGIFVLQEECELGQDIRSVIGLNDIGVEFEITSNRPDCFSVIGLAREAAATFDKELKLHTPVVKAGHGDCAGLLDVKIEAPDLCPIYSARIVKNVRVKPSPRWLRERLRVMGVRPINNIVDITNYVMLEYGQPMHAFDLRSIDEGKIRVRRAKNGEKITTLDGTNHVLTDNQLVIADAGKPVAIAGVMGGEYSGIVDDTTTIVFESANFLGSSVRITARDQGMRTDASSRYEKGLDPNNCIPALNRACELVELLDAGDVMDGIIMDDHSKAQPRKIPLEADWINRFLDLSLSEEEMRAILSKLGCQFDGDLVIIPTYRPDLVHKADIAEEIARFYGYNKIPSTSIRGGAQGKYSARQKFDQTISRTMLAAGLSEIMTYSFVSPKVYDKILVPADSPLRKSVVISNPLGEDTSIMRTTALPSMLEILQRNYNNRNASAHLFEIAREYIPTAENELPVDCLLYTSPSPRDISGSR
;
A
#
# COMPACT_ATOMS: atom_id res chain seq x y z
N LEU A 1 -23.80 6.61 7.32
CA LEU A 1 -23.97 5.68 8.45
C LEU A 1 -24.45 6.45 9.68
N ASP A 2 -25.16 5.78 10.60
CA ASP A 2 -25.47 6.35 11.90
C ASP A 2 -24.17 6.51 12.72
N PRO A 3 -24.07 7.49 13.64
CA PRO A 3 -22.89 7.63 14.47
C PRO A 3 -22.57 6.34 15.22
N MET A 4 -21.34 5.85 15.09
CA MET A 4 -20.84 4.65 15.74
C MET A 4 -19.36 4.82 16.11
N SER A 5 -18.87 4.04 17.03
CA SER A 5 -17.44 4.05 17.37
C SER A 5 -16.59 3.39 16.26
N PRO A 6 -15.32 3.77 16.12
CA PRO A 6 -14.40 3.12 15.18
C PRO A 6 -14.31 1.61 15.40
N ARG A 7 -14.41 1.18 16.64
CA ARG A 7 -14.39 -0.23 17.02
C ARG A 7 -15.60 -0.99 16.48
N GLU A 8 -16.82 -0.46 16.67
CA GLU A 8 -18.05 -1.08 16.14
C GLU A 8 -18.02 -1.18 14.62
N PHE A 9 -17.52 -0.12 13.95
CA PHE A 9 -17.33 -0.13 12.51
C PHE A 9 -16.33 -1.22 12.09
N ALA A 10 -15.17 -1.29 12.72
CA ALA A 10 -14.11 -2.25 12.43
C ALA A 10 -14.56 -3.70 12.64
N GLU A 11 -15.26 -3.98 13.74
CA GLU A 11 -15.79 -5.32 14.04
C GLU A 11 -16.83 -5.74 13.00
N ALA A 12 -17.77 -4.87 12.63
CA ALA A 12 -18.81 -5.18 11.65
C ALA A 12 -18.23 -5.42 10.23
N MET A 13 -17.31 -4.56 9.77
CA MET A 13 -16.65 -4.71 8.47
C MET A 13 -15.80 -5.98 8.40
N THR A 14 -15.08 -6.30 9.47
CA THR A 14 -14.28 -7.53 9.56
C THR A 14 -15.17 -8.77 9.51
N MET A 15 -16.28 -8.77 10.24
CA MET A 15 -17.23 -9.89 10.27
C MET A 15 -17.95 -10.12 8.94
N SER A 16 -18.09 -9.09 8.10
CA SER A 16 -18.64 -9.21 6.74
C SER A 16 -17.59 -9.50 5.67
N GLY A 17 -16.31 -9.71 6.04
CA GLY A 17 -15.23 -10.13 5.16
C GLY A 17 -14.28 -9.03 4.69
N SER A 18 -14.50 -7.76 5.11
CA SER A 18 -13.58 -6.65 4.85
C SER A 18 -12.76 -6.38 6.12
N LYS A 19 -11.63 -7.10 6.26
CA LYS A 19 -10.82 -7.08 7.49
C LYS A 19 -10.23 -5.70 7.75
N VAL A 20 -10.48 -5.16 8.94
CA VAL A 20 -9.85 -3.95 9.46
C VAL A 20 -8.64 -4.35 10.31
N GLU A 21 -7.47 -3.81 9.96
CA GLU A 21 -6.22 -4.01 10.73
C GLU A 21 -6.13 -3.06 11.93
N GLY A 22 -6.64 -1.84 11.78
CA GLY A 22 -6.60 -0.84 12.81
C GLY A 22 -7.27 0.48 12.40
N TRP A 23 -7.21 1.44 13.31
CA TRP A 23 -7.62 2.81 13.03
C TRP A 23 -6.74 3.77 13.81
N GLU A 24 -6.59 4.98 13.28
CA GLU A 24 -5.89 6.08 13.93
C GLU A 24 -6.80 7.31 13.96
N ILE A 25 -6.90 7.92 15.14
CA ILE A 25 -7.62 9.19 15.32
C ILE A 25 -6.59 10.31 15.19
N GLU A 26 -6.76 11.17 14.17
CA GLU A 26 -5.85 12.30 14.00
C GLU A 26 -5.81 13.17 15.26
N GLY A 27 -4.63 13.58 15.65
CA GLY A 27 -4.46 14.44 16.82
C GLY A 27 -4.74 13.80 18.18
N GLU A 28 -5.04 12.49 18.29
CA GLU A 28 -5.31 11.83 19.57
C GLU A 28 -4.17 12.02 20.58
N LYS A 29 -2.93 12.06 20.11
CA LYS A 29 -1.73 12.25 20.94
C LYS A 29 -1.53 13.69 21.40
N LEU A 30 -2.21 14.66 20.78
CA LEU A 30 -2.16 16.06 21.21
C LEU A 30 -3.09 16.29 22.39
N ASP A 31 -2.54 16.73 23.50
CA ASP A 31 -3.32 17.08 24.68
C ASP A 31 -2.96 18.46 25.19
N LYS A 32 -3.97 19.27 25.53
CA LYS A 32 -3.84 20.64 26.07
C LYS A 32 -3.04 21.58 25.16
N VAL A 33 -3.20 21.46 23.86
CA VAL A 33 -2.69 22.43 22.89
C VAL A 33 -3.86 23.29 22.41
N VAL A 34 -3.78 24.58 22.65
CA VAL A 34 -4.87 25.53 22.40
C VAL A 34 -4.43 26.70 21.53
N VAL A 35 -5.37 27.45 21.03
CA VAL A 35 -5.09 28.72 20.34
C VAL A 35 -4.72 29.78 21.37
N GLY A 36 -3.57 30.42 21.17
CA GLY A 36 -3.17 31.60 21.93
C GLY A 36 -2.86 32.79 21.03
N GLN A 37 -2.94 34.00 21.57
CA GLN A 37 -2.56 35.24 20.89
C GLN A 37 -1.35 35.87 21.56
N VAL A 38 -0.35 36.18 20.77
CA VAL A 38 0.83 36.92 21.24
C VAL A 38 0.46 38.39 21.53
N LEU A 39 0.53 38.79 22.78
CA LEU A 39 0.19 40.15 23.21
C LEU A 39 1.40 41.09 23.13
N SER A 40 2.57 40.64 23.61
CA SER A 40 3.81 41.38 23.54
C SER A 40 5.02 40.48 23.39
N ILE A 41 6.10 41.04 22.83
CA ILE A 41 7.38 40.35 22.62
C ILE A 41 8.48 41.26 23.14
N GLU A 42 9.27 40.77 24.09
CA GLU A 42 10.41 41.48 24.69
C GLU A 42 11.69 40.65 24.51
N LYS A 43 12.86 41.35 24.47
CA LYS A 43 14.14 40.64 24.43
C LYS A 43 14.42 39.93 25.74
N HIS A 44 14.98 38.74 25.63
CA HIS A 44 15.42 38.00 26.82
C HIS A 44 16.61 38.71 27.48
N PRO A 45 16.61 38.89 28.84
CA PRO A 45 17.66 39.67 29.52
C PRO A 45 19.06 39.05 29.38
N ASP A 46 19.19 37.75 29.32
CA ASP A 46 20.47 37.03 29.34
C ASP A 46 20.71 36.12 28.11
N ALA A 47 19.98 36.36 27.00
CA ALA A 47 20.16 35.55 25.79
C ALA A 47 19.75 36.29 24.51
N ASP A 48 20.69 36.54 23.63
CA ASP A 48 20.50 37.30 22.38
C ASP A 48 19.57 36.66 21.37
N LYS A 49 19.41 35.33 21.43
CA LYS A 49 18.59 34.54 20.50
C LYS A 49 17.21 34.16 21.06
N LEU A 50 16.86 34.60 22.25
CA LEU A 50 15.59 34.33 22.88
C LEU A 50 14.75 35.58 23.04
N VAL A 51 13.45 35.41 22.97
CA VAL A 51 12.44 36.41 23.26
C VAL A 51 11.47 35.90 24.34
N VAL A 52 10.96 36.85 25.13
CA VAL A 52 9.92 36.58 26.16
C VAL A 52 8.61 37.11 25.62
N CYS A 53 7.63 36.26 25.47
CA CYS A 53 6.31 36.61 24.95
C CYS A 53 5.28 36.54 26.08
N GLN A 54 4.35 37.50 26.11
CA GLN A 54 3.10 37.38 26.86
C GLN A 54 2.02 36.87 25.88
N VAL A 55 1.37 35.77 26.24
CA VAL A 55 0.43 35.07 25.35
C VAL A 55 -0.89 34.89 26.09
N ASP A 56 -1.97 35.36 25.50
CA ASP A 56 -3.32 35.04 25.95
C ASP A 56 -3.76 33.69 25.31
N ALA A 57 -3.88 32.68 26.13
CA ALA A 57 -4.31 31.33 25.74
C ALA A 57 -5.77 31.02 26.14
N GLY A 58 -6.60 32.04 26.34
CA GLY A 58 -8.01 31.92 26.72
C GLY A 58 -8.23 31.59 28.21
N GLY A 59 -7.19 31.76 29.05
CA GLY A 59 -7.26 31.56 30.49
C GLY A 59 -7.64 32.85 31.25
N GLU A 60 -7.60 32.79 32.60
CA GLU A 60 -7.91 33.96 33.44
C GLU A 60 -6.87 35.10 33.32
N ALA A 61 -5.64 34.77 32.94
CA ALA A 61 -4.57 35.71 32.72
C ALA A 61 -3.60 35.25 31.62
N PRO A 62 -2.93 36.20 30.94
CA PRO A 62 -1.86 35.84 29.98
C PRO A 62 -0.74 35.06 30.64
N ILE A 63 -0.13 34.16 29.87
CA ILE A 63 1.00 33.33 30.29
C ILE A 63 2.28 33.81 29.62
N GLN A 64 3.40 33.68 30.33
CA GLN A 64 4.71 33.99 29.82
C GLN A 64 5.32 32.77 29.14
N ILE A 65 5.79 32.95 27.90
CA ILE A 65 6.46 31.88 27.13
C ILE A 65 7.77 32.44 26.57
N VAL A 66 8.86 31.69 26.75
CA VAL A 66 10.18 32.00 26.18
C VAL A 66 10.39 31.15 24.92
N THR A 67 10.77 31.81 23.82
CA THR A 67 11.01 31.11 22.54
C THR A 67 12.26 31.69 21.82
N GLY A 68 12.86 30.85 20.95
CA GLY A 68 13.92 31.25 20.03
C GLY A 68 13.43 31.62 18.64
N ALA A 69 12.14 31.58 18.40
CA ALA A 69 11.57 31.90 17.10
C ALA A 69 11.60 33.42 16.82
N SER A 70 11.89 33.74 15.57
CA SER A 70 12.00 35.14 15.13
C SER A 70 10.87 35.58 14.20
N ASN A 71 9.92 34.71 13.91
CA ASN A 71 8.84 34.93 12.94
C ASN A 71 7.51 35.37 13.58
N LEU A 72 7.56 35.86 14.83
CA LEU A 72 6.39 36.29 15.58
C LEU A 72 6.22 37.79 15.62
N THR A 73 4.97 38.25 15.58
CA THR A 73 4.59 39.63 15.85
C THR A 73 3.46 39.68 16.89
N ALA A 74 3.35 40.84 17.60
CA ALA A 74 2.22 41.02 18.50
C ALA A 74 0.90 41.04 17.73
N GLY A 75 -0.08 40.30 18.19
CA GLY A 75 -1.34 40.08 17.53
C GLY A 75 -1.46 38.72 16.85
N ASP A 76 -0.36 38.02 16.59
CA ASP A 76 -0.38 36.69 15.94
C ASP A 76 -1.11 35.67 16.81
N LYS A 77 -1.95 34.85 16.16
CA LYS A 77 -2.56 33.66 16.76
C LYS A 77 -1.68 32.45 16.47
N VAL A 78 -1.39 31.66 17.49
CA VAL A 78 -0.45 30.54 17.42
C VAL A 78 -0.94 29.35 18.25
N PRO A 79 -0.54 28.13 17.93
CA PRO A 79 -0.77 26.97 18.78
C PRO A 79 0.09 27.08 20.05
N VAL A 80 -0.51 26.91 21.20
CA VAL A 80 0.13 26.98 22.52
C VAL A 80 -0.06 25.68 23.27
N ALA A 81 1.03 24.98 23.52
CA ALA A 81 1.09 23.84 24.41
C ALA A 81 1.18 24.33 25.86
N LEU A 82 0.13 24.11 26.64
CA LEU A 82 0.03 24.49 28.03
C LEU A 82 0.86 23.58 28.95
N ASP A 83 1.02 23.97 30.22
CA ASP A 83 1.66 23.11 31.23
C ASP A 83 0.95 21.75 31.36
N GLY A 84 1.71 20.67 31.28
CA GLY A 84 1.22 19.29 31.28
C GLY A 84 0.71 18.78 29.93
N SER A 85 0.84 19.56 28.85
CA SER A 85 0.46 19.12 27.49
C SER A 85 1.38 18.01 26.97
N THR A 86 0.87 17.26 26.00
CA THR A 86 1.64 16.25 25.26
C THR A 86 1.58 16.57 23.77
N LEU A 87 2.72 16.51 23.10
CA LEU A 87 2.87 16.69 21.64
C LEU A 87 2.83 15.37 20.90
N VAL A 88 2.70 15.40 19.56
CA VAL A 88 2.59 14.20 18.71
C VAL A 88 3.76 13.23 18.90
N ASN A 89 4.97 13.73 19.10
CA ASN A 89 6.18 12.94 19.36
C ASN A 89 6.27 12.39 20.79
N GLY A 90 5.25 12.60 21.62
CA GLY A 90 5.22 12.18 23.03
C GLY A 90 5.95 13.11 24.00
N THR A 91 6.49 14.24 23.51
CA THR A 91 7.14 15.24 24.37
C THR A 91 6.12 15.89 25.30
N LYS A 92 6.41 15.88 26.60
CA LYS A 92 5.58 16.54 27.62
C LYS A 92 6.11 17.92 27.92
N ILE A 93 5.28 18.93 27.74
CA ILE A 93 5.59 20.31 28.07
C ILE A 93 5.30 20.57 29.53
N LYS A 94 6.26 21.17 30.23
CA LYS A 94 6.13 21.53 31.63
C LYS A 94 6.61 22.97 31.83
N LYS A 95 5.97 23.65 32.77
CA LYS A 95 6.45 24.92 33.28
C LYS A 95 7.91 24.79 33.72
N GLY A 96 8.75 25.68 33.25
CA GLY A 96 10.18 25.62 33.51
C GLY A 96 10.86 26.97 33.40
N LYS A 97 12.18 27.00 33.45
CA LYS A 97 13.00 28.20 33.25
C LYS A 97 13.95 28.02 32.09
N LEU A 98 13.93 28.95 31.14
CA LEU A 98 14.90 29.04 30.05
C LEU A 98 15.85 30.18 30.35
N ARG A 99 17.14 29.87 30.53
CA ARG A 99 18.15 30.87 30.92
C ARG A 99 17.74 31.79 32.08
N GLY A 100 17.08 31.21 33.11
CA GLY A 100 16.63 31.95 34.29
C GLY A 100 15.24 32.59 34.21
N VAL A 101 14.68 32.76 33.01
CA VAL A 101 13.34 33.31 32.80
C VAL A 101 12.31 32.21 32.74
N GLU A 102 11.19 32.41 33.45
CA GLU A 102 10.10 31.42 33.52
C GLU A 102 9.36 31.31 32.19
N SER A 103 9.07 30.07 31.76
CA SER A 103 8.22 29.75 30.62
C SER A 103 7.10 28.81 31.06
N CYS A 104 5.83 29.21 30.90
CA CYS A 104 4.65 28.52 31.39
C CYS A 104 3.98 27.63 30.33
N GLY A 105 4.65 27.42 29.19
CA GLY A 105 4.17 26.64 28.06
C GLY A 105 5.13 26.76 26.89
N MET A 106 4.69 26.33 25.72
CA MET A 106 5.46 26.38 24.47
C MET A 106 4.55 26.75 23.31
N MET A 107 4.97 27.66 22.45
CA MET A 107 4.34 27.90 21.15
C MET A 107 4.87 26.86 20.16
N CYS A 108 4.00 26.26 19.34
CA CYS A 108 4.34 25.12 18.51
C CYS A 108 4.59 25.49 17.05
N SER A 109 5.55 24.81 16.45
CA SER A 109 5.76 24.73 15.00
C SER A 109 4.83 23.69 14.37
N LEU A 110 4.78 23.61 13.03
CA LEU A 110 4.06 22.56 12.32
C LEU A 110 4.54 21.16 12.72
N GLY A 111 5.86 20.93 12.77
CA GLY A 111 6.44 19.63 13.10
C GLY A 111 6.06 19.11 14.49
N GLU A 112 5.90 19.99 15.48
CA GLU A 112 5.46 19.66 16.83
C GLU A 112 3.99 19.24 16.90
N LEU A 113 3.20 19.64 15.90
CA LEU A 113 1.81 19.24 15.70
C LEU A 113 1.67 18.02 14.77
N GLY A 114 2.78 17.48 14.24
CA GLY A 114 2.79 16.38 13.29
C GLY A 114 2.41 16.79 11.86
N LEU A 115 2.54 18.08 11.53
CA LEU A 115 2.18 18.66 10.25
C LEU A 115 3.41 19.16 9.50
N THR A 116 3.23 19.48 8.21
CA THR A 116 4.27 19.97 7.31
C THR A 116 3.79 21.21 6.54
N ALA A 117 4.69 21.89 5.83
CA ALA A 117 4.33 22.98 4.92
C ALA A 117 3.42 22.51 3.75
N HIS A 118 3.35 21.22 3.46
CA HIS A 118 2.39 20.68 2.49
C HIS A 118 0.94 20.75 3.02
N ASP A 119 0.76 20.61 4.33
CA ASP A 119 -0.55 20.72 4.98
C ASP A 119 -0.98 22.19 5.08
N PHE A 120 -0.03 23.08 5.36
CA PHE A 120 -0.25 24.53 5.50
C PHE A 120 0.80 25.32 4.69
N PRO A 121 0.61 25.50 3.37
CA PRO A 121 1.61 26.10 2.46
C PRO A 121 1.99 27.55 2.77
N TYR A 122 1.20 28.26 3.57
CA TYR A 122 1.51 29.62 4.02
C TYR A 122 2.42 29.65 5.25
N ALA A 123 2.58 28.55 5.94
CA ALA A 123 3.35 28.48 7.18
C ALA A 123 4.85 28.35 6.89
N ILE A 124 5.65 28.91 7.79
CA ILE A 124 7.11 28.83 7.74
C ILE A 124 7.52 27.49 8.38
N GLU A 125 8.34 26.72 7.67
CA GLU A 125 8.74 25.38 8.11
C GLU A 125 9.59 25.42 9.40
N ASP A 126 10.57 26.34 9.46
CA ASP A 126 11.48 26.54 10.60
C ASP A 126 11.02 27.70 11.51
N GLY A 127 9.79 27.67 12.00
CA GLY A 127 9.26 28.73 12.86
C GLY A 127 8.01 28.31 13.62
N ILE A 128 7.50 29.22 14.47
CA ILE A 128 6.20 29.00 15.10
C ILE A 128 5.11 29.06 14.03
N PHE A 129 4.14 28.15 14.11
CA PHE A 129 3.00 28.14 13.22
C PHE A 129 2.06 29.30 13.53
N VAL A 130 2.05 30.34 12.67
CA VAL A 130 1.13 31.47 12.76
C VAL A 130 -0.16 31.10 12.02
N LEU A 131 -1.27 31.03 12.76
CA LEU A 131 -2.57 30.64 12.24
C LEU A 131 -3.19 31.75 11.37
N GLN A 132 -3.71 31.37 10.21
CA GLN A 132 -4.52 32.25 9.35
C GLN A 132 -6.02 31.89 9.40
N GLU A 133 -6.35 30.81 10.08
CA GLU A 133 -7.71 30.32 10.27
C GLU A 133 -8.50 31.19 11.26
N GLU A 134 -9.81 31.32 11.02
CA GLU A 134 -10.71 31.87 12.02
C GLU A 134 -10.77 30.97 13.23
N CYS A 135 -10.41 31.48 14.39
CA CYS A 135 -10.37 30.71 15.63
C CYS A 135 -10.54 31.60 16.87
N GLU A 136 -10.99 31.03 17.95
CA GLU A 136 -11.17 31.67 19.26
C GLU A 136 -9.99 31.34 20.19
N LEU A 137 -9.68 32.25 21.12
CA LEU A 137 -8.64 32.03 22.12
C LEU A 137 -9.04 30.90 23.07
N GLY A 138 -8.10 30.02 23.40
CA GLY A 138 -8.35 28.85 24.22
C GLY A 138 -9.03 27.69 23.50
N GLN A 139 -9.41 27.84 22.22
CA GLN A 139 -9.99 26.76 21.41
C GLN A 139 -8.96 25.64 21.23
N ASP A 140 -9.42 24.37 21.29
CA ASP A 140 -8.56 23.21 21.00
C ASP A 140 -8.02 23.30 19.58
N ILE A 141 -6.70 23.23 19.46
CA ILE A 141 -6.01 23.40 18.19
C ILE A 141 -6.44 22.38 17.14
N ARG A 142 -6.77 21.15 17.54
CA ARG A 142 -7.18 20.06 16.63
C ARG A 142 -8.35 20.46 15.75
N SER A 143 -9.35 21.13 16.33
CA SER A 143 -10.53 21.60 15.60
C SER A 143 -10.20 22.74 14.62
N VAL A 144 -9.20 23.55 14.95
CA VAL A 144 -8.77 24.69 14.11
C VAL A 144 -7.98 24.22 12.90
N ILE A 145 -7.09 23.25 13.08
CA ILE A 145 -6.18 22.75 12.03
C ILE A 145 -6.65 21.46 11.36
N GLY A 146 -7.88 20.98 11.66
CA GLY A 146 -8.52 19.85 10.98
C GLY A 146 -7.98 18.48 11.37
N LEU A 147 -7.43 18.30 12.57
CA LEU A 147 -7.02 17.01 13.10
C LEU A 147 -8.18 16.30 13.81
N ASN A 148 -9.25 16.02 13.08
CA ASN A 148 -10.50 15.44 13.63
C ASN A 148 -10.94 14.17 12.91
N ASP A 149 -10.26 13.76 11.85
CA ASP A 149 -10.61 12.59 11.07
C ASP A 149 -10.09 11.29 11.70
N ILE A 150 -10.68 10.18 11.28
CA ILE A 150 -10.31 8.84 11.69
C ILE A 150 -9.89 8.06 10.45
N GLY A 151 -8.62 7.74 10.35
CA GLY A 151 -8.09 6.84 9.34
C GLY A 151 -8.37 5.39 9.74
N VAL A 152 -9.02 4.62 8.87
CA VAL A 152 -9.27 3.18 9.08
C VAL A 152 -8.43 2.39 8.08
N GLU A 153 -7.60 1.49 8.59
CA GLU A 153 -6.74 0.66 7.78
C GLU A 153 -7.38 -0.71 7.52
N PHE A 154 -7.50 -1.05 6.23
CA PHE A 154 -8.06 -2.33 5.78
C PHE A 154 -6.98 -3.23 5.18
N GLU A 155 -7.01 -4.51 5.53
CA GLU A 155 -6.27 -5.54 4.82
C GLU A 155 -7.09 -6.04 3.62
N ILE A 156 -6.82 -5.47 2.45
CA ILE A 156 -7.53 -5.84 1.22
C ILE A 156 -6.81 -6.98 0.50
N THR A 157 -7.50 -8.09 0.31
CA THR A 157 -7.00 -9.26 -0.42
C THR A 157 -6.87 -8.97 -1.92
N SER A 158 -5.99 -9.70 -2.61
CA SER A 158 -5.67 -9.44 -4.02
C SER A 158 -6.83 -9.69 -4.99
N ASN A 159 -7.85 -10.45 -4.58
CA ASN A 159 -9.06 -10.73 -5.35
C ASN A 159 -10.10 -9.60 -5.31
N ARG A 160 -9.92 -8.60 -4.42
CA ARG A 160 -10.86 -7.49 -4.22
C ARG A 160 -10.28 -6.14 -4.67
N PRO A 161 -9.94 -5.98 -5.96
CA PRO A 161 -9.38 -4.72 -6.49
C PRO A 161 -10.33 -3.53 -6.30
N ASP A 162 -11.63 -3.75 -6.29
CA ASP A 162 -12.67 -2.74 -6.04
C ASP A 162 -12.52 -2.06 -4.67
N CYS A 163 -12.10 -2.80 -3.65
CA CYS A 163 -11.94 -2.30 -2.28
C CYS A 163 -10.66 -1.47 -2.06
N PHE A 164 -9.77 -1.34 -3.06
CA PHE A 164 -8.67 -0.36 -3.02
C PHE A 164 -9.15 1.07 -3.31
N SER A 165 -10.42 1.37 -2.99
CA SER A 165 -11.06 2.67 -3.16
C SER A 165 -12.10 2.95 -2.08
N VAL A 166 -12.30 4.24 -1.81
CA VAL A 166 -13.37 4.68 -0.89
C VAL A 166 -14.74 4.23 -1.39
N ILE A 167 -15.00 4.32 -2.71
CA ILE A 167 -16.28 3.88 -3.31
C ILE A 167 -16.48 2.37 -3.12
N GLY A 168 -15.45 1.56 -3.32
CA GLY A 168 -15.53 0.11 -3.12
C GLY A 168 -15.82 -0.26 -1.67
N LEU A 169 -15.11 0.36 -0.72
CA LEU A 169 -15.37 0.18 0.71
C LEU A 169 -16.73 0.73 1.13
N ALA A 170 -17.20 1.81 0.49
CA ALA A 170 -18.54 2.33 0.75
C ALA A 170 -19.64 1.35 0.29
N ARG A 171 -19.44 0.60 -0.80
CA ARG A 171 -20.34 -0.48 -1.22
C ARG A 171 -20.41 -1.59 -0.16
N GLU A 172 -19.24 -2.03 0.33
CA GLU A 172 -19.15 -3.04 1.38
C GLU A 172 -19.81 -2.55 2.69
N ALA A 173 -19.54 -1.30 3.10
CA ALA A 173 -20.14 -0.72 4.29
C ALA A 173 -21.66 -0.58 4.14
N ALA A 174 -22.16 -0.16 2.98
CA ALA A 174 -23.60 -0.05 2.72
C ALA A 174 -24.28 -1.42 2.86
N ALA A 175 -23.69 -2.48 2.31
CA ALA A 175 -24.20 -3.84 2.43
C ALA A 175 -24.11 -4.35 3.89
N THR A 176 -23.01 -4.08 4.59
CA THR A 176 -22.76 -4.52 5.98
C THR A 176 -23.75 -3.90 6.95
N PHE A 177 -24.01 -2.60 6.82
CA PHE A 177 -24.88 -1.85 7.72
C PHE A 177 -26.32 -1.71 7.22
N ASP A 178 -26.68 -2.41 6.15
CA ASP A 178 -28.01 -2.36 5.52
C ASP A 178 -28.48 -0.92 5.23
N LYS A 179 -27.61 -0.15 4.58
CA LYS A 179 -27.86 1.25 4.21
C LYS A 179 -27.89 1.41 2.71
N GLU A 180 -28.68 2.38 2.24
CA GLU A 180 -28.68 2.78 0.84
C GLU A 180 -27.35 3.43 0.45
N LEU A 181 -26.74 2.94 -0.61
CA LEU A 181 -25.55 3.56 -1.18
C LEU A 181 -25.92 4.73 -2.09
N LYS A 182 -25.41 5.92 -1.77
CA LYS A 182 -25.59 7.14 -2.58
C LYS A 182 -24.27 7.52 -3.21
N LEU A 183 -24.06 7.09 -4.45
CA LEU A 183 -22.87 7.46 -5.21
C LEU A 183 -23.08 8.80 -5.93
N HIS A 184 -22.06 9.64 -5.87
CA HIS A 184 -22.00 10.85 -6.68
C HIS A 184 -21.75 10.48 -8.15
N THR A 185 -22.51 11.09 -9.06
CA THR A 185 -22.28 11.00 -10.49
C THR A 185 -21.60 12.28 -10.95
N PRO A 186 -20.35 12.21 -11.44
CA PRO A 186 -19.62 13.41 -11.86
C PRO A 186 -20.32 14.13 -13.01
N VAL A 187 -20.44 15.45 -12.89
CA VAL A 187 -21.02 16.32 -13.91
C VAL A 187 -19.96 17.30 -14.39
N VAL A 188 -19.53 17.17 -15.63
CA VAL A 188 -18.59 18.08 -16.26
C VAL A 188 -19.34 19.07 -17.13
N LYS A 189 -19.17 20.36 -16.86
CA LYS A 189 -19.83 21.43 -17.63
C LYS A 189 -19.15 21.66 -18.98
N ALA A 190 -17.82 21.60 -18.99
CA ALA A 190 -16.98 21.86 -20.15
C ALA A 190 -17.33 23.20 -20.88
N GLY A 191 -17.34 23.24 -22.19
CA GLY A 191 -17.76 24.43 -22.96
C GLY A 191 -16.61 25.34 -23.39
N HIS A 192 -15.35 24.88 -23.25
CA HIS A 192 -14.16 25.67 -23.57
C HIS A 192 -13.48 25.23 -24.89
N GLY A 193 -14.27 24.78 -25.85
CA GLY A 193 -13.85 24.34 -27.17
C GLY A 193 -13.52 22.84 -27.25
N ASP A 194 -13.57 22.32 -28.49
CA ASP A 194 -13.36 20.89 -28.75
C ASP A 194 -11.88 20.51 -28.59
N CYS A 195 -11.61 19.39 -27.94
CA CYS A 195 -10.28 18.81 -27.81
C CYS A 195 -9.82 18.04 -29.08
N ALA A 196 -10.72 17.83 -30.05
CA ALA A 196 -10.39 17.14 -31.29
C ALA A 196 -9.25 17.85 -32.05
N GLY A 197 -8.26 17.08 -32.48
CA GLY A 197 -7.08 17.58 -33.21
C GLY A 197 -5.96 18.18 -32.35
N LEU A 198 -6.13 18.29 -31.02
CA LEU A 198 -5.06 18.72 -30.12
C LEU A 198 -4.20 17.56 -29.60
N LEU A 199 -4.78 16.37 -29.56
CA LEU A 199 -4.11 15.16 -29.10
C LEU A 199 -4.58 13.97 -29.95
N ASP A 200 -3.63 13.15 -30.40
CA ASP A 200 -3.88 11.90 -31.11
C ASP A 200 -3.43 10.72 -30.24
N VAL A 201 -4.39 9.93 -29.78
CA VAL A 201 -4.16 8.77 -28.90
C VAL A 201 -4.31 7.48 -29.70
N LYS A 202 -3.33 6.59 -29.57
CA LYS A 202 -3.38 5.26 -30.20
C LYS A 202 -2.78 4.19 -29.30
N ILE A 203 -3.51 3.11 -29.09
CA ILE A 203 -3.04 1.90 -28.45
C ILE A 203 -2.41 0.99 -29.53
N GLU A 204 -1.12 0.70 -29.39
CA GLU A 204 -0.39 -0.23 -30.27
C GLU A 204 -0.25 -1.63 -29.66
N ALA A 205 -0.56 -1.77 -28.36
CA ALA A 205 -0.54 -3.03 -27.62
C ALA A 205 -1.88 -3.26 -26.88
N PRO A 206 -2.99 -3.55 -27.61
CA PRO A 206 -4.32 -3.69 -27.00
C PRO A 206 -4.46 -4.90 -26.08
N ASP A 207 -3.55 -5.86 -26.16
CA ASP A 207 -3.45 -6.98 -25.23
C ASP A 207 -2.93 -6.58 -23.85
N LEU A 208 -2.18 -5.47 -23.74
CA LEU A 208 -1.65 -4.93 -22.48
C LEU A 208 -2.39 -3.69 -21.99
N CYS A 209 -3.01 -2.94 -22.90
CA CYS A 209 -3.83 -1.76 -22.59
C CYS A 209 -5.15 -1.86 -23.35
N PRO A 210 -6.23 -2.35 -22.75
CA PRO A 210 -7.53 -2.47 -23.42
C PRO A 210 -8.25 -1.14 -23.63
N ILE A 211 -8.00 -0.12 -22.81
CA ILE A 211 -8.60 1.21 -22.96
C ILE A 211 -7.64 2.29 -22.47
N TYR A 212 -7.55 3.35 -23.24
CA TYR A 212 -6.87 4.59 -22.86
C TYR A 212 -7.80 5.77 -23.15
N SER A 213 -8.04 6.60 -22.15
CA SER A 213 -8.88 7.78 -22.29
C SER A 213 -8.14 9.01 -21.78
N ALA A 214 -8.38 10.14 -22.43
CA ALA A 214 -7.75 11.40 -22.10
C ALA A 214 -8.73 12.56 -22.22
N ARG A 215 -8.49 13.62 -21.46
CA ARG A 215 -9.22 14.88 -21.55
C ARG A 215 -8.27 16.05 -21.34
N ILE A 216 -8.52 17.15 -22.06
CA ILE A 216 -7.64 18.33 -22.05
C ILE A 216 -8.26 19.42 -21.17
N VAL A 217 -7.43 20.05 -20.37
CA VAL A 217 -7.75 21.24 -19.58
C VAL A 217 -6.79 22.36 -19.97
N LYS A 218 -7.32 23.51 -20.33
CA LYS A 218 -6.56 24.74 -20.66
C LYS A 218 -6.60 25.73 -19.52
N ASN A 219 -5.77 26.78 -19.65
CA ASN A 219 -5.70 27.89 -18.68
C ASN A 219 -5.55 27.37 -17.23
N VAL A 220 -4.75 26.32 -17.09
CA VAL A 220 -4.49 25.69 -15.79
C VAL A 220 -3.81 26.68 -14.85
N ARG A 221 -4.27 26.71 -13.62
CA ARG A 221 -3.74 27.52 -12.54
C ARG A 221 -3.19 26.59 -11.46
N VAL A 222 -1.91 26.30 -11.52
CA VAL A 222 -1.24 25.46 -10.51
C VAL A 222 -1.13 26.27 -9.22
N LYS A 223 -1.70 25.76 -8.15
CA LYS A 223 -1.72 26.38 -6.81
C LYS A 223 -1.88 25.32 -5.73
N PRO A 224 -1.63 25.64 -4.45
CA PRO A 224 -1.95 24.72 -3.36
C PRO A 224 -3.44 24.32 -3.40
N SER A 225 -3.72 23.06 -3.08
CA SER A 225 -5.08 22.55 -2.96
C SER A 225 -5.85 23.23 -1.82
N PRO A 226 -7.18 23.32 -1.88
CA PRO A 226 -7.97 23.80 -0.77
C PRO A 226 -7.80 22.87 0.45
N ARG A 227 -8.01 23.41 1.62
CA ARG A 227 -7.80 22.74 2.91
C ARG A 227 -8.48 21.37 2.97
N TRP A 228 -9.76 21.27 2.63
CA TRP A 228 -10.52 20.01 2.69
C TRP A 228 -9.89 18.89 1.86
N LEU A 229 -9.28 19.22 0.70
CA LEU A 229 -8.63 18.24 -0.17
C LEU A 229 -7.31 17.77 0.44
N ARG A 230 -6.52 18.69 1.01
CA ARG A 230 -5.25 18.37 1.70
C ARG A 230 -5.49 17.50 2.94
N GLU A 231 -6.51 17.82 3.75
CA GLU A 231 -6.88 17.03 4.94
C GLU A 231 -7.27 15.60 4.56
N ARG A 232 -8.10 15.42 3.52
CA ARG A 232 -8.50 14.08 3.05
C ARG A 232 -7.35 13.26 2.49
N LEU A 233 -6.41 13.88 1.79
CA LEU A 233 -5.21 13.20 1.31
C LEU A 233 -4.31 12.81 2.49
N ARG A 234 -4.10 13.72 3.44
CA ARG A 234 -3.26 13.49 4.62
C ARG A 234 -3.77 12.31 5.44
N VAL A 235 -5.05 12.25 5.78
CA VAL A 235 -5.62 11.16 6.58
C VAL A 235 -5.49 9.80 5.88
N MET A 236 -5.42 9.79 4.55
CA MET A 236 -5.17 8.60 3.73
C MET A 236 -3.67 8.33 3.49
N GLY A 237 -2.78 9.06 4.17
CA GLY A 237 -1.32 8.88 4.06
C GLY A 237 -0.70 9.45 2.79
N VAL A 238 -1.42 10.26 2.02
CA VAL A 238 -0.93 10.89 0.78
C VAL A 238 -0.55 12.34 1.05
N ARG A 239 0.70 12.68 0.74
CA ARG A 239 1.22 14.04 0.90
C ARG A 239 0.65 14.97 -0.18
N PRO A 240 -0.01 16.08 0.17
CA PRO A 240 -0.45 17.09 -0.78
C PRO A 240 0.75 17.75 -1.51
N ILE A 241 0.58 18.08 -2.79
CA ILE A 241 1.61 18.70 -3.63
C ILE A 241 1.07 19.99 -4.25
N ASN A 242 0.14 19.87 -5.19
CA ASN A 242 -0.57 20.98 -5.81
C ASN A 242 -1.95 20.51 -6.28
N ASN A 243 -2.82 21.45 -6.59
CA ASN A 243 -4.22 21.16 -6.94
C ASN A 243 -4.40 20.13 -8.07
N ILE A 244 -3.53 20.10 -9.07
CA ILE A 244 -3.65 19.17 -10.21
C ILE A 244 -3.22 17.76 -9.81
N VAL A 245 -2.06 17.61 -9.18
CA VAL A 245 -1.56 16.32 -8.70
C VAL A 245 -2.47 15.77 -7.60
N ASP A 246 -2.94 16.62 -6.72
CA ASP A 246 -3.83 16.24 -5.63
C ASP A 246 -5.20 15.78 -6.14
N ILE A 247 -5.73 16.36 -7.23
CA ILE A 247 -6.93 15.86 -7.92
C ILE A 247 -6.71 14.42 -8.40
N THR A 248 -5.58 14.13 -9.05
CA THR A 248 -5.31 12.76 -9.55
C THR A 248 -5.18 11.75 -8.41
N ASN A 249 -4.50 12.13 -7.33
CA ASN A 249 -4.39 11.29 -6.12
C ASN A 249 -5.75 11.10 -5.43
N TYR A 250 -6.55 12.16 -5.31
CA TYR A 250 -7.88 12.08 -4.71
C TYR A 250 -8.80 11.15 -5.49
N VAL A 251 -8.81 11.24 -6.82
CA VAL A 251 -9.61 10.36 -7.69
C VAL A 251 -9.11 8.91 -7.60
N MET A 252 -7.81 8.70 -7.53
CA MET A 252 -7.25 7.36 -7.31
C MET A 252 -7.75 6.75 -5.99
N LEU A 253 -7.78 7.52 -4.91
CA LEU A 253 -8.29 7.06 -3.62
C LEU A 253 -9.82 6.87 -3.63
N GLU A 254 -10.57 7.79 -4.25
CA GLU A 254 -12.03 7.75 -4.30
C GLU A 254 -12.53 6.61 -5.19
N TYR A 255 -12.00 6.48 -6.42
CA TYR A 255 -12.45 5.53 -7.45
C TYR A 255 -11.61 4.25 -7.55
N GLY A 256 -10.41 4.21 -6.96
CA GLY A 256 -9.46 3.12 -7.17
C GLY A 256 -8.80 3.13 -8.55
N GLN A 257 -9.02 4.18 -9.34
CA GLN A 257 -8.48 4.37 -10.67
C GLN A 257 -7.28 5.30 -10.63
N PRO A 258 -6.05 4.80 -10.79
CA PRO A 258 -4.89 5.67 -10.90
C PRO A 258 -5.00 6.54 -12.14
N MET A 259 -4.64 7.81 -11.98
CA MET A 259 -4.65 8.80 -13.03
C MET A 259 -3.30 9.49 -13.14
N HIS A 260 -3.02 10.03 -14.31
CA HIS A 260 -1.86 10.89 -14.52
C HIS A 260 -2.27 12.19 -15.20
N ALA A 261 -1.49 13.23 -14.97
CA ALA A 261 -1.63 14.52 -15.66
C ALA A 261 -0.30 14.85 -16.35
N PHE A 262 -0.35 14.96 -17.67
CA PHE A 262 0.80 15.39 -18.47
C PHE A 262 0.69 16.88 -18.78
N ASP A 263 1.82 17.59 -18.75
CA ASP A 263 1.92 18.90 -19.39
C ASP A 263 1.91 18.69 -20.92
N LEU A 264 0.92 19.26 -21.60
CA LEU A 264 0.78 19.06 -23.07
C LEU A 264 2.00 19.54 -23.85
N ARG A 265 2.75 20.54 -23.33
CA ARG A 265 4.00 21.02 -23.96
C ARG A 265 5.08 19.93 -24.04
N SER A 266 5.02 18.97 -23.15
CA SER A 266 5.98 17.85 -23.05
C SER A 266 5.60 16.63 -23.89
N ILE A 267 4.43 16.67 -24.56
CA ILE A 267 3.95 15.61 -25.45
C ILE A 267 4.23 16.03 -26.89
N ASP A 268 5.29 15.49 -27.46
CA ASP A 268 5.75 15.83 -28.81
C ASP A 268 4.69 15.55 -29.86
N GLU A 269 4.48 16.51 -30.77
CA GLU A 269 3.45 16.50 -31.81
C GLU A 269 2.00 16.26 -31.31
N GLY A 270 1.72 16.41 -30.02
CA GLY A 270 0.41 16.08 -29.43
C GLY A 270 0.02 14.62 -29.65
N LYS A 271 0.96 13.69 -29.61
CA LYS A 271 0.73 12.27 -29.85
C LYS A 271 0.99 11.45 -28.59
N ILE A 272 0.05 10.57 -28.27
CA ILE A 272 0.24 9.53 -27.25
C ILE A 272 0.17 8.17 -27.93
N ARG A 273 1.18 7.35 -27.70
CA ARG A 273 1.31 5.98 -28.20
C ARG A 273 1.52 5.03 -27.03
N VAL A 274 0.52 4.19 -26.78
CA VAL A 274 0.60 3.17 -25.73
C VAL A 274 1.15 1.90 -26.37
N ARG A 275 2.44 1.66 -26.17
CA ARG A 275 3.20 0.62 -26.88
C ARG A 275 4.14 -0.15 -25.96
N ARG A 276 4.61 -1.28 -26.44
CA ARG A 276 5.74 -1.93 -25.80
C ARG A 276 6.99 -1.07 -25.90
N ALA A 277 7.81 -1.08 -24.85
CA ALA A 277 9.12 -0.44 -24.89
C ALA A 277 10.03 -1.14 -25.92
N LYS A 278 11.05 -0.45 -26.37
CA LYS A 278 12.14 -1.06 -27.16
C LYS A 278 13.20 -1.59 -26.20
N ASN A 279 13.83 -2.70 -26.55
CA ASN A 279 14.93 -3.25 -25.74
C ASN A 279 16.04 -2.21 -25.55
N GLY A 280 16.41 -1.92 -24.31
CA GLY A 280 17.41 -0.91 -23.97
C GLY A 280 16.89 0.53 -24.00
N GLU A 281 15.59 0.75 -24.23
CA GLU A 281 14.99 2.09 -24.16
C GLU A 281 15.09 2.66 -22.74
N LYS A 282 15.39 3.95 -22.63
CA LYS A 282 15.65 4.61 -21.33
C LYS A 282 14.56 5.61 -21.01
N ILE A 283 14.23 5.71 -19.74
CA ILE A 283 13.36 6.74 -19.19
C ILE A 283 13.87 7.17 -17.80
N THR A 284 13.77 8.46 -17.51
CA THR A 284 13.93 9.00 -16.13
C THR A 284 12.54 9.21 -15.56
N THR A 285 12.25 8.64 -14.41
CA THR A 285 10.96 8.73 -13.73
C THR A 285 10.89 9.91 -12.78
N LEU A 286 9.68 10.24 -12.28
CA LEU A 286 9.41 11.39 -11.41
C LEU A 286 10.25 11.42 -10.12
N ASP A 287 10.79 10.28 -9.69
CA ASP A 287 11.71 10.17 -8.54
C ASP A 287 13.19 10.44 -8.92
N GLY A 288 13.45 10.86 -10.16
CA GLY A 288 14.80 11.13 -10.69
C GLY A 288 15.61 9.87 -11.02
N THR A 289 15.02 8.68 -10.95
CA THR A 289 15.71 7.40 -11.21
C THR A 289 15.72 7.08 -12.69
N ASN A 290 16.88 6.62 -13.19
CA ASN A 290 17.03 6.19 -14.59
C ASN A 290 16.73 4.70 -14.73
N HIS A 291 15.83 4.36 -15.64
CA HIS A 291 15.43 2.98 -15.93
C HIS A 291 15.80 2.58 -17.34
N VAL A 292 16.20 1.32 -17.49
CA VAL A 292 16.43 0.67 -18.79
C VAL A 292 15.35 -0.36 -19.00
N LEU A 293 14.57 -0.19 -20.05
CA LEU A 293 13.37 -0.96 -20.32
C LEU A 293 13.65 -2.13 -21.28
N THR A 294 12.77 -3.12 -21.22
CA THR A 294 12.74 -4.26 -22.13
C THR A 294 11.41 -4.28 -22.92
N ASP A 295 11.36 -5.06 -23.98
CA ASP A 295 10.19 -5.18 -24.88
C ASP A 295 8.97 -5.87 -24.24
N ASN A 296 9.12 -6.44 -23.05
CA ASN A 296 8.02 -6.97 -22.24
C ASN A 296 7.27 -5.89 -21.46
N GLN A 297 7.81 -4.67 -21.38
CA GLN A 297 7.27 -3.59 -20.57
C GLN A 297 6.46 -2.62 -21.44
N LEU A 298 5.36 -2.12 -20.88
CA LEU A 298 4.48 -1.16 -21.55
C LEU A 298 4.88 0.26 -21.18
N VAL A 299 4.93 1.13 -22.18
CA VAL A 299 5.17 2.57 -22.00
C VAL A 299 4.06 3.39 -22.63
N ILE A 300 3.84 4.56 -22.04
CA ILE A 300 3.16 5.67 -22.70
C ILE A 300 4.26 6.50 -23.34
N ALA A 301 4.20 6.67 -24.65
CA ALA A 301 5.20 7.40 -25.40
C ALA A 301 4.54 8.58 -26.16
N ASP A 302 5.30 9.62 -26.39
CA ASP A 302 4.97 10.66 -27.37
C ASP A 302 5.38 10.22 -28.81
N ALA A 303 5.55 11.16 -29.71
CA ALA A 303 5.99 10.84 -31.07
C ALA A 303 7.38 10.18 -31.15
N GLY A 304 8.25 10.41 -30.15
CA GLY A 304 9.65 9.99 -30.19
C GLY A 304 10.13 9.12 -29.05
N LYS A 305 9.69 9.37 -27.82
CA LYS A 305 10.26 8.82 -26.58
C LYS A 305 9.18 8.38 -25.58
N PRO A 306 9.51 7.49 -24.61
CA PRO A 306 8.62 7.19 -23.51
C PRO A 306 8.48 8.40 -22.57
N VAL A 307 7.25 8.70 -22.14
CA VAL A 307 6.89 9.76 -21.21
C VAL A 307 6.37 9.20 -19.87
N ALA A 308 6.04 7.90 -19.83
CA ALA A 308 5.71 7.19 -18.60
C ALA A 308 5.93 5.67 -18.75
N ILE A 309 6.21 4.99 -17.65
CA ILE A 309 6.09 3.54 -17.52
C ILE A 309 4.63 3.24 -17.16
N ALA A 310 3.90 2.66 -18.10
CA ALA A 310 2.45 2.49 -18.02
C ALA A 310 2.00 1.77 -16.72
N GLY A 311 1.14 2.41 -15.95
CA GLY A 311 0.60 1.90 -14.71
C GLY A 311 1.59 1.82 -13.54
N VAL A 312 2.84 2.30 -13.70
CA VAL A 312 3.88 2.28 -12.66
C VAL A 312 4.26 3.68 -12.23
N MET A 313 4.86 4.49 -13.12
CA MET A 313 5.31 5.84 -12.77
C MET A 313 5.45 6.74 -13.99
N GLY A 314 5.07 8.01 -13.84
CA GLY A 314 5.28 9.06 -14.85
C GLY A 314 6.75 9.39 -15.07
N GLY A 315 7.06 9.94 -16.23
CA GLY A 315 8.39 10.46 -16.56
C GLY A 315 8.62 11.86 -15.96
N GLU A 316 9.86 12.15 -15.59
CA GLU A 316 10.27 13.40 -14.97
C GLU A 316 9.90 14.64 -15.80
N TYR A 317 10.10 14.56 -17.12
CA TYR A 317 9.95 15.72 -18.02
C TYR A 317 8.52 15.97 -18.48
N SER A 318 7.58 15.09 -18.16
CA SER A 318 6.18 15.21 -18.60
C SER A 318 5.22 15.59 -17.46
N GLY A 319 5.74 15.75 -16.26
CA GLY A 319 4.98 16.11 -15.07
C GLY A 319 4.52 17.58 -15.06
N ILE A 320 3.66 17.88 -14.10
CA ILE A 320 3.14 19.23 -13.85
C ILE A 320 4.17 20.07 -13.14
N VAL A 321 4.41 21.28 -13.67
CA VAL A 321 5.27 22.31 -13.10
C VAL A 321 4.49 23.60 -12.87
N ASP A 322 5.05 24.54 -12.11
CA ASP A 322 4.34 25.75 -11.66
C ASP A 322 3.80 26.61 -12.80
N ASP A 323 4.44 26.59 -13.98
CA ASP A 323 4.06 27.36 -15.16
C ASP A 323 3.25 26.54 -16.18
N THR A 324 2.79 25.36 -15.82
CA THR A 324 1.93 24.51 -16.68
C THR A 324 0.60 25.21 -16.94
N THR A 325 0.24 25.38 -18.22
CA THR A 325 -1.00 26.06 -18.65
C THR A 325 -1.99 25.16 -19.36
N THR A 326 -1.56 24.02 -19.87
CA THR A 326 -2.44 23.07 -20.53
C THR A 326 -2.03 21.65 -20.13
N ILE A 327 -2.99 20.88 -19.67
CA ILE A 327 -2.75 19.50 -19.25
C ILE A 327 -3.60 18.50 -20.01
N VAL A 328 -3.10 17.28 -20.05
CA VAL A 328 -3.83 16.09 -20.50
C VAL A 328 -4.03 15.20 -19.27
N PHE A 329 -5.25 15.02 -18.81
CA PHE A 329 -5.56 13.94 -17.88
C PHE A 329 -5.62 12.62 -18.63
N GLU A 330 -4.98 11.62 -18.04
CA GLU A 330 -5.02 10.23 -18.45
C GLU A 330 -5.85 9.42 -17.46
N SER A 331 -6.71 8.57 -17.99
CA SER A 331 -7.35 7.47 -17.26
C SER A 331 -7.39 6.24 -18.16
N ALA A 332 -6.66 5.21 -17.80
CA ALA A 332 -6.44 4.02 -18.63
C ALA A 332 -6.58 2.74 -17.82
N ASN A 333 -6.71 1.62 -18.52
CA ASN A 333 -6.64 0.30 -17.93
C ASN A 333 -5.45 -0.47 -18.52
N PHE A 334 -4.67 -1.10 -17.66
CA PHE A 334 -3.49 -1.89 -18.04
C PHE A 334 -3.61 -3.31 -17.50
N LEU A 335 -3.09 -4.27 -18.24
CA LEU A 335 -3.06 -5.67 -17.82
C LEU A 335 -2.26 -5.83 -16.52
N GLY A 336 -2.92 -6.25 -15.45
CA GLY A 336 -2.36 -6.31 -14.10
C GLY A 336 -1.08 -7.15 -14.00
N SER A 337 -1.00 -8.29 -14.69
CA SER A 337 0.20 -9.14 -14.73
C SER A 337 1.40 -8.44 -15.37
N SER A 338 1.18 -7.64 -16.41
CA SER A 338 2.23 -6.85 -17.06
C SER A 338 2.75 -5.75 -16.14
N VAL A 339 1.85 -5.01 -15.48
CA VAL A 339 2.22 -3.97 -14.51
C VAL A 339 3.00 -4.56 -13.34
N ARG A 340 2.54 -5.70 -12.79
CA ARG A 340 3.24 -6.40 -11.70
C ARG A 340 4.66 -6.81 -12.06
N ILE A 341 4.85 -7.41 -13.25
CA ILE A 341 6.16 -7.84 -13.74
C ILE A 341 7.06 -6.61 -13.94
N THR A 342 6.56 -5.57 -14.58
CA THR A 342 7.29 -4.31 -14.82
C THR A 342 7.72 -3.67 -13.50
N ALA A 343 6.82 -3.52 -12.54
CA ALA A 343 7.11 -2.94 -11.22
C ALA A 343 8.20 -3.73 -10.48
N ARG A 344 8.11 -5.05 -10.49
CA ARG A 344 9.12 -5.94 -9.91
C ARG A 344 10.48 -5.80 -10.59
N ASP A 345 10.52 -5.86 -11.91
CA ASP A 345 11.76 -5.87 -12.68
C ASP A 345 12.49 -4.50 -12.62
N GLN A 346 11.74 -3.42 -12.45
CA GLN A 346 12.28 -2.08 -12.23
C GLN A 346 12.51 -1.75 -10.73
N GLY A 347 12.19 -2.66 -9.82
CA GLY A 347 12.34 -2.47 -8.37
C GLY A 347 11.43 -1.36 -7.79
N MET A 348 10.32 -1.06 -8.45
CA MET A 348 9.39 -0.01 -8.06
C MET A 348 8.05 -0.59 -7.60
N ARG A 349 7.55 -0.12 -6.47
CA ARG A 349 6.19 -0.38 -6.02
C ARG A 349 5.52 0.96 -5.69
N THR A 350 4.50 1.31 -6.45
CA THR A 350 3.76 2.56 -6.30
C THR A 350 2.30 2.29 -5.96
N ASP A 351 1.59 3.32 -5.50
CA ASP A 351 0.14 3.25 -5.28
C ASP A 351 -0.63 2.87 -6.55
N ALA A 352 -0.17 3.37 -7.70
CA ALA A 352 -0.73 3.02 -9.01
C ALA A 352 -0.49 1.55 -9.35
N SER A 353 0.77 1.08 -9.30
CA SER A 353 1.10 -0.31 -9.63
C SER A 353 0.42 -1.31 -8.70
N SER A 354 0.30 -0.98 -7.41
CA SER A 354 -0.39 -1.81 -6.41
C SER A 354 -1.89 -1.99 -6.69
N ARG A 355 -2.52 -1.04 -7.37
CA ARG A 355 -3.92 -1.13 -7.82
C ARG A 355 -4.03 -1.86 -9.15
N TYR A 356 -3.26 -1.46 -10.16
CA TYR A 356 -3.30 -2.09 -11.48
C TYR A 356 -2.96 -3.58 -11.46
N GLU A 357 -1.97 -4.00 -10.64
CA GLU A 357 -1.56 -5.41 -10.57
C GLU A 357 -2.68 -6.38 -10.16
N LYS A 358 -3.75 -5.87 -9.54
CA LYS A 358 -4.91 -6.64 -9.09
C LYS A 358 -6.03 -6.74 -10.11
N GLY A 359 -5.93 -5.97 -11.23
CA GLY A 359 -6.91 -5.96 -12.31
C GLY A 359 -8.07 -5.01 -12.01
N LEU A 360 -7.96 -3.79 -12.52
CA LEU A 360 -9.00 -2.76 -12.41
C LEU A 360 -10.09 -2.95 -13.46
N ASP A 361 -11.27 -2.38 -13.17
CA ASP A 361 -12.40 -2.36 -14.10
C ASP A 361 -12.20 -1.33 -15.21
N PRO A 362 -12.12 -1.74 -16.51
CA PRO A 362 -12.03 -0.80 -17.62
C PRO A 362 -13.17 0.22 -17.67
N ASN A 363 -14.37 -0.16 -17.20
CA ASN A 363 -15.53 0.74 -17.18
C ASN A 363 -15.38 1.89 -16.16
N ASN A 364 -14.40 1.83 -15.28
CA ASN A 364 -14.14 2.89 -14.30
C ASN A 364 -13.33 4.07 -14.87
N CYS A 365 -12.68 3.89 -16.03
CA CYS A 365 -11.81 4.92 -16.62
C CYS A 365 -12.54 6.23 -16.88
N ILE A 366 -13.73 6.19 -17.49
CA ILE A 366 -14.49 7.39 -17.85
C ILE A 366 -15.11 8.09 -16.63
N PRO A 367 -15.77 7.39 -15.69
CA PRO A 367 -16.24 8.02 -14.44
C PRO A 367 -15.12 8.72 -13.66
N ALA A 368 -13.95 8.10 -13.53
CA ALA A 368 -12.79 8.69 -12.87
C ALA A 368 -12.27 9.93 -13.60
N LEU A 369 -12.15 9.86 -14.93
CA LEU A 369 -11.74 11.00 -15.76
C LEU A 369 -12.72 12.18 -15.62
N ASN A 370 -14.01 11.91 -15.63
CA ASN A 370 -15.03 12.94 -15.42
C ASN A 370 -14.96 13.54 -14.01
N ARG A 371 -14.69 12.72 -12.99
CA ARG A 371 -14.52 13.20 -11.62
C ARG A 371 -13.33 14.15 -11.49
N ALA A 372 -12.21 13.84 -12.12
CA ALA A 372 -11.05 14.73 -12.13
C ALA A 372 -11.39 16.07 -12.80
N CYS A 373 -12.09 16.05 -13.92
CA CYS A 373 -12.52 17.26 -14.62
C CYS A 373 -13.53 18.09 -13.82
N GLU A 374 -14.51 17.44 -13.17
CA GLU A 374 -15.43 18.11 -12.25
C GLU A 374 -14.69 18.79 -11.08
N LEU A 375 -13.67 18.15 -10.53
CA LEU A 375 -12.84 18.74 -9.48
C LEU A 375 -12.03 19.93 -9.99
N VAL A 376 -11.54 19.90 -11.23
CA VAL A 376 -10.89 21.08 -11.85
C VAL A 376 -11.86 22.27 -11.90
N GLU A 377 -13.09 22.04 -12.33
CA GLU A 377 -14.14 23.08 -12.38
C GLU A 377 -14.53 23.57 -10.97
N LEU A 378 -14.69 22.65 -10.03
CA LEU A 378 -15.02 22.97 -8.63
C LEU A 378 -13.95 23.83 -7.95
N LEU A 379 -12.68 23.57 -8.25
CA LEU A 379 -11.53 24.27 -7.67
C LEU A 379 -11.13 25.52 -8.46
N ASP A 380 -11.82 25.85 -9.54
CA ASP A 380 -11.40 26.90 -10.48
C ASP A 380 -9.92 26.76 -10.87
N ALA A 381 -9.53 25.52 -11.20
CA ALA A 381 -8.14 25.15 -11.48
C ALA A 381 -7.77 25.20 -12.97
N GLY A 382 -8.76 25.36 -13.85
CA GLY A 382 -8.58 25.43 -15.31
C GLY A 382 -9.91 25.31 -16.05
N ASP A 383 -9.84 25.36 -17.36
CA ASP A 383 -10.95 25.31 -18.31
C ASP A 383 -11.02 23.96 -18.97
N VAL A 384 -12.01 23.14 -18.64
CA VAL A 384 -12.18 21.80 -19.19
C VAL A 384 -12.71 21.89 -20.62
N MET A 385 -12.04 21.27 -21.56
CA MET A 385 -12.47 21.24 -22.97
C MET A 385 -13.58 20.21 -23.21
N ASP A 386 -14.36 20.45 -24.29
CA ASP A 386 -15.38 19.52 -24.74
C ASP A 386 -14.74 18.25 -25.34
N GLY A 387 -15.46 17.13 -25.20
CA GLY A 387 -15.06 15.84 -25.73
C GLY A 387 -14.13 15.04 -24.82
N ILE A 388 -14.01 13.78 -25.15
CA ILE A 388 -13.07 12.81 -24.55
C ILE A 388 -12.34 12.15 -25.72
N ILE A 389 -11.02 12.13 -25.66
CA ILE A 389 -10.18 11.42 -26.62
C ILE A 389 -9.98 10.02 -26.07
N MET A 390 -10.33 9.00 -26.85
CA MET A 390 -10.37 7.63 -26.36
C MET A 390 -10.01 6.64 -27.47
N ASP A 391 -9.19 5.66 -27.14
CA ASP A 391 -8.99 4.43 -27.91
C ASP A 391 -9.42 3.25 -27.03
N ASP A 392 -10.46 2.51 -27.46
CA ASP A 392 -11.12 1.48 -26.65
C ASP A 392 -11.20 0.15 -27.39
N HIS A 393 -10.48 -0.82 -26.89
CA HIS A 393 -10.49 -2.23 -27.30
C HIS A 393 -11.05 -3.13 -26.20
N SER A 394 -11.59 -2.54 -25.12
CA SER A 394 -12.11 -3.30 -23.98
C SER A 394 -13.35 -4.10 -24.38
N LYS A 395 -13.47 -5.30 -23.82
CA LYS A 395 -14.64 -6.16 -23.98
C LYS A 395 -15.28 -6.44 -22.63
N ALA A 396 -15.15 -5.49 -21.70
CA ALA A 396 -15.66 -5.63 -20.35
C ALA A 396 -17.19 -5.67 -20.36
N GLN A 397 -17.74 -6.88 -20.28
CA GLN A 397 -19.17 -7.14 -20.17
C GLN A 397 -19.46 -7.82 -18.83
N PRO A 398 -20.59 -7.55 -18.20
CA PRO A 398 -21.02 -8.24 -17.00
C PRO A 398 -21.04 -9.75 -17.21
N ARG A 399 -20.40 -10.49 -16.29
CA ARG A 399 -20.44 -11.96 -16.30
C ARG A 399 -21.80 -12.42 -15.80
N LYS A 400 -22.29 -13.55 -16.32
CA LYS A 400 -23.52 -14.18 -15.89
C LYS A 400 -23.19 -15.55 -15.27
N ILE A 401 -23.68 -15.80 -14.05
CA ILE A 401 -23.45 -17.05 -13.31
C ILE A 401 -24.83 -17.57 -12.86
N PRO A 402 -25.14 -18.88 -13.04
CA PRO A 402 -26.39 -19.44 -12.54
C PRO A 402 -26.49 -19.38 -11.01
N LEU A 403 -27.64 -18.98 -10.48
CA LEU A 403 -27.97 -19.05 -9.06
C LEU A 403 -28.54 -20.45 -8.75
N GLU A 404 -27.70 -21.32 -8.27
CA GLU A 404 -28.10 -22.69 -7.91
C GLU A 404 -28.42 -22.80 -6.41
N ALA A 405 -29.58 -22.30 -5.98
CA ALA A 405 -29.94 -22.16 -4.55
C ALA A 405 -29.82 -23.49 -3.77
N ASP A 406 -30.31 -24.59 -4.34
CA ASP A 406 -30.20 -25.94 -3.71
C ASP A 406 -28.75 -26.40 -3.55
N TRP A 407 -27.88 -26.07 -4.53
CA TRP A 407 -26.47 -26.40 -4.44
C TRP A 407 -25.78 -25.58 -3.38
N ILE A 408 -26.06 -24.27 -3.31
CA ILE A 408 -25.51 -23.33 -2.32
C ILE A 408 -25.90 -23.76 -0.91
N ASN A 409 -27.18 -24.09 -0.68
CA ASN A 409 -27.65 -24.58 0.61
C ASN A 409 -26.93 -25.88 1.05
N ARG A 410 -26.76 -26.82 0.15
CA ARG A 410 -26.00 -28.06 0.46
C ARG A 410 -24.52 -27.79 0.71
N PHE A 411 -23.94 -26.86 -0.05
CA PHE A 411 -22.50 -26.51 0.07
C PHE A 411 -22.19 -25.81 1.38
N LEU A 412 -23.08 -24.91 1.83
CA LEU A 412 -22.91 -24.12 3.04
C LEU A 412 -23.55 -24.73 4.29
N ASP A 413 -24.29 -25.85 4.15
CA ASP A 413 -25.13 -26.44 5.19
C ASP A 413 -26.17 -25.46 5.74
N LEU A 414 -26.87 -24.77 4.80
CA LEU A 414 -27.89 -23.76 5.10
C LEU A 414 -29.25 -24.16 4.53
N SER A 415 -30.26 -23.34 4.86
CA SER A 415 -31.64 -23.49 4.38
C SER A 415 -32.22 -22.12 4.04
N LEU A 416 -31.54 -21.37 3.17
CA LEU A 416 -31.99 -20.05 2.70
C LEU A 416 -32.94 -20.23 1.50
N SER A 417 -33.95 -19.38 1.42
CA SER A 417 -34.75 -19.24 0.22
C SER A 417 -33.96 -18.54 -0.89
N GLU A 418 -34.38 -18.71 -2.13
CA GLU A 418 -33.76 -18.01 -3.26
C GLU A 418 -33.95 -16.49 -3.15
N GLU A 419 -35.08 -16.02 -2.60
CA GLU A 419 -35.35 -14.60 -2.36
C GLU A 419 -34.35 -13.99 -1.37
N GLU A 420 -34.01 -14.71 -0.29
CA GLU A 420 -33.00 -14.26 0.68
C GLU A 420 -31.62 -14.18 0.04
N MET A 421 -31.24 -15.16 -0.78
CA MET A 421 -29.98 -15.15 -1.52
C MET A 421 -29.91 -13.98 -2.51
N ARG A 422 -31.00 -13.74 -3.26
CA ARG A 422 -31.12 -12.61 -4.19
C ARG A 422 -31.03 -11.26 -3.44
N ALA A 423 -31.65 -11.15 -2.28
CA ALA A 423 -31.59 -9.93 -1.47
C ALA A 423 -30.16 -9.62 -1.02
N ILE A 424 -29.41 -10.63 -0.58
CA ILE A 424 -27.99 -10.47 -0.23
C ILE A 424 -27.17 -10.00 -1.44
N LEU A 425 -27.29 -10.70 -2.57
CA LEU A 425 -26.50 -10.40 -3.78
C LEU A 425 -26.85 -9.03 -4.38
N SER A 426 -28.12 -8.60 -4.26
CA SER A 426 -28.55 -7.26 -4.71
C SER A 426 -27.87 -6.14 -3.93
N LYS A 427 -27.62 -6.30 -2.62
CA LYS A 427 -26.87 -5.33 -1.79
C LYS A 427 -25.43 -5.15 -2.28
N LEU A 428 -24.88 -6.17 -2.93
CA LEU A 428 -23.54 -6.18 -3.52
C LEU A 428 -23.49 -5.66 -4.97
N GLY A 429 -24.63 -5.17 -5.48
CA GLY A 429 -24.73 -4.62 -6.82
C GLY A 429 -24.97 -5.66 -7.92
N CYS A 430 -25.19 -6.93 -7.56
CA CYS A 430 -25.59 -7.93 -8.53
C CYS A 430 -27.03 -7.68 -9.04
N GLN A 431 -27.25 -7.92 -10.32
CA GLN A 431 -28.57 -7.89 -10.96
C GLN A 431 -28.96 -9.32 -11.37
N PHE A 432 -30.19 -9.51 -11.84
CA PHE A 432 -30.70 -10.83 -12.19
C PHE A 432 -31.37 -10.82 -13.57
N ASP A 433 -31.15 -11.91 -14.31
CA ASP A 433 -31.83 -12.20 -15.57
C ASP A 433 -32.33 -13.67 -15.49
N GLY A 434 -33.59 -13.84 -15.06
CA GLY A 434 -34.11 -15.15 -14.69
C GLY A 434 -33.29 -15.76 -13.55
N ASP A 435 -32.74 -16.95 -13.79
CA ASP A 435 -31.91 -17.67 -12.81
C ASP A 435 -30.42 -17.28 -12.87
N LEU A 436 -30.07 -16.30 -13.70
CA LEU A 436 -28.70 -15.83 -13.84
C LEU A 436 -28.43 -14.63 -12.97
N VAL A 437 -27.34 -14.68 -12.21
CA VAL A 437 -26.77 -13.54 -11.49
C VAL A 437 -25.87 -12.77 -12.46
N ILE A 438 -26.17 -11.51 -12.68
CA ILE A 438 -25.36 -10.58 -13.49
C ILE A 438 -24.35 -9.91 -12.56
N ILE A 439 -23.09 -10.23 -12.75
CA ILE A 439 -21.98 -9.78 -11.91
C ILE A 439 -21.54 -8.39 -12.37
N PRO A 440 -21.44 -7.40 -11.47
CA PRO A 440 -20.89 -6.10 -11.81
C PRO A 440 -19.41 -6.21 -12.23
N THR A 441 -18.99 -5.41 -13.19
CA THR A 441 -17.65 -5.53 -13.81
C THR A 441 -16.50 -5.22 -12.84
N TYR A 442 -16.77 -4.44 -11.78
CA TYR A 442 -15.80 -4.19 -10.71
C TYR A 442 -15.55 -5.38 -9.78
N ARG A 443 -16.29 -6.52 -9.92
CA ARG A 443 -16.08 -7.78 -9.18
C ARG A 443 -15.49 -8.85 -10.10
N PRO A 444 -14.20 -8.73 -10.48
CA PRO A 444 -13.53 -9.71 -11.35
C PRO A 444 -13.34 -11.08 -10.68
N ASP A 445 -13.41 -11.14 -9.37
CA ASP A 445 -13.28 -12.32 -8.52
C ASP A 445 -14.47 -13.29 -8.62
N LEU A 446 -15.67 -12.79 -8.90
CA LEU A 446 -16.87 -13.63 -9.00
C LEU A 446 -16.91 -14.35 -10.37
N VAL A 447 -16.43 -15.59 -10.39
CA VAL A 447 -16.24 -16.39 -11.61
C VAL A 447 -17.07 -17.66 -11.58
N HIS A 448 -17.25 -18.26 -10.41
CA HIS A 448 -17.89 -19.55 -10.20
C HIS A 448 -19.05 -19.44 -9.21
N LYS A 449 -19.92 -20.46 -9.20
CA LYS A 449 -21.00 -20.55 -8.22
C LYS A 449 -20.51 -20.65 -6.76
N ALA A 450 -19.27 -21.11 -6.56
CA ALA A 450 -18.66 -21.13 -5.23
C ALA A 450 -18.38 -19.71 -4.72
N ASP A 451 -18.02 -18.78 -5.62
CA ASP A 451 -17.81 -17.37 -5.27
C ASP A 451 -19.16 -16.72 -4.88
N ILE A 452 -20.24 -17.09 -5.58
CA ILE A 452 -21.60 -16.65 -5.19
C ILE A 452 -22.00 -17.21 -3.81
N ALA A 453 -21.64 -18.47 -3.52
CA ALA A 453 -21.89 -19.06 -2.22
C ALA A 453 -21.08 -18.34 -1.11
N GLU A 454 -19.84 -17.94 -1.38
CA GLU A 454 -19.02 -17.15 -0.45
C GLU A 454 -19.67 -15.80 -0.13
N GLU A 455 -20.16 -15.07 -1.15
CA GLU A 455 -20.85 -13.80 -0.95
C GLU A 455 -22.10 -13.96 -0.06
N ILE A 456 -22.84 -15.01 -0.28
CA ILE A 456 -24.01 -15.32 0.55
C ILE A 456 -23.58 -15.67 1.99
N ALA A 457 -22.53 -16.50 2.16
CA ALA A 457 -22.07 -16.93 3.47
C ALA A 457 -21.54 -15.76 4.31
N ARG A 458 -20.76 -14.85 3.73
CA ARG A 458 -20.18 -13.73 4.48
C ARG A 458 -21.22 -12.71 4.95
N PHE A 459 -22.30 -12.47 4.18
CA PHE A 459 -23.40 -11.59 4.59
C PHE A 459 -24.50 -12.29 5.40
N TYR A 460 -24.65 -13.61 5.25
CA TYR A 460 -25.41 -14.40 6.21
C TYR A 460 -24.72 -14.37 7.58
N GLY A 461 -23.41 -14.45 7.61
CA GLY A 461 -22.53 -14.43 8.75
C GLY A 461 -21.95 -15.81 9.07
N TYR A 462 -20.66 -15.97 8.91
CA TYR A 462 -19.94 -17.21 9.19
C TYR A 462 -20.15 -17.75 10.59
N ASN A 463 -20.31 -16.88 11.57
CA ASN A 463 -20.59 -17.23 12.97
C ASN A 463 -21.98 -17.83 13.20
N LYS A 464 -22.89 -17.70 12.24
CA LYS A 464 -24.24 -18.30 12.28
C LYS A 464 -24.29 -19.68 11.63
N ILE A 465 -23.26 -20.05 10.86
CA ILE A 465 -23.17 -21.37 10.22
C ILE A 465 -22.83 -22.40 11.31
N PRO A 466 -23.65 -23.46 11.49
CA PRO A 466 -23.41 -24.44 12.55
C PRO A 466 -22.14 -25.24 12.30
N SER A 467 -21.34 -25.40 13.36
CA SER A 467 -20.15 -26.25 13.30
C SER A 467 -20.57 -27.72 13.26
N THR A 468 -20.05 -28.48 12.28
CA THR A 468 -20.30 -29.91 12.18
C THR A 468 -19.01 -30.70 12.43
N SER A 469 -19.14 -31.86 13.03
CA SER A 469 -18.01 -32.79 13.18
C SER A 469 -17.84 -33.62 11.92
N ILE A 470 -16.59 -33.89 11.57
CA ILE A 470 -16.27 -34.82 10.45
C ILE A 470 -16.88 -36.20 10.76
N ARG A 471 -17.81 -36.67 9.91
CA ARG A 471 -18.43 -37.99 10.02
C ARG A 471 -17.71 -38.94 9.08
N GLY A 472 -17.26 -40.07 9.64
CA GLY A 472 -16.61 -41.11 8.89
C GLY A 472 -15.12 -40.86 8.69
N GLY A 473 -14.30 -41.61 9.35
CA GLY A 473 -12.89 -41.34 9.35
C GLY A 473 -12.11 -42.26 8.42
N ALA A 474 -11.42 -41.70 7.47
CA ALA A 474 -10.14 -42.30 7.13
C ALA A 474 -9.23 -42.09 8.34
N GLN A 475 -8.85 -43.15 9.04
CA GLN A 475 -7.83 -43.07 10.06
C GLN A 475 -6.54 -42.56 9.43
N GLY A 476 -5.97 -41.51 10.01
CA GLY A 476 -4.65 -41.05 9.63
C GLY A 476 -3.63 -42.18 9.79
N LYS A 477 -2.82 -42.41 8.77
CA LYS A 477 -1.75 -43.40 8.80
C LYS A 477 -0.48 -42.86 8.15
N TYR A 478 0.63 -43.33 8.63
CA TYR A 478 1.91 -43.00 8.00
C TYR A 478 2.03 -43.69 6.63
N SER A 479 2.58 -42.96 5.67
CA SER A 479 3.02 -43.50 4.39
C SER A 479 4.15 -44.55 4.59
N ALA A 480 4.42 -45.35 3.59
CA ALA A 480 5.52 -46.31 3.63
C ALA A 480 6.85 -45.62 3.91
N ARG A 481 7.08 -44.42 3.30
CA ARG A 481 8.25 -43.61 3.50
C ARG A 481 8.36 -43.12 4.93
N GLN A 482 7.33 -42.52 5.49
CA GLN A 482 7.32 -42.06 6.88
C GLN A 482 7.58 -43.18 7.89
N LYS A 483 7.04 -44.38 7.65
CA LYS A 483 7.31 -45.56 8.48
C LYS A 483 8.78 -45.97 8.42
N PHE A 484 9.37 -45.90 7.23
CA PHE A 484 10.79 -46.20 7.04
C PHE A 484 11.69 -45.18 7.76
N ASP A 485 11.44 -43.89 7.59
CA ASP A 485 12.16 -42.83 8.27
C ASP A 485 12.07 -42.97 9.80
N GLN A 486 10.86 -43.26 10.33
CA GLN A 486 10.68 -43.52 11.77
C GLN A 486 11.43 -44.77 12.24
N THR A 487 11.51 -45.82 11.40
CA THR A 487 12.25 -47.01 11.75
C THR A 487 13.74 -46.74 11.87
N ILE A 488 14.30 -45.94 10.93
CA ILE A 488 15.70 -45.50 11.00
C ILE A 488 15.93 -44.68 12.26
N SER A 489 15.11 -43.63 12.48
CA SER A 489 15.24 -42.75 13.64
C SER A 489 15.22 -43.55 14.95
N ARG A 490 14.22 -44.43 15.13
CA ARG A 490 14.12 -45.30 16.33
C ARG A 490 15.33 -46.21 16.50
N THR A 491 15.83 -46.80 15.40
CA THR A 491 17.00 -47.68 15.45
C THR A 491 18.25 -46.93 15.87
N MET A 492 18.48 -45.74 15.32
CA MET A 492 19.62 -44.90 15.66
C MET A 492 19.55 -44.40 17.11
N LEU A 493 18.37 -43.99 17.57
CA LEU A 493 18.13 -43.61 18.98
C LEU A 493 18.40 -44.81 19.93
N ALA A 494 17.90 -46.01 19.57
CA ALA A 494 18.14 -47.25 20.36
C ALA A 494 19.63 -47.65 20.40
N ALA A 495 20.39 -47.31 19.36
CA ALA A 495 21.83 -47.48 19.32
C ALA A 495 22.62 -46.41 20.13
N GLY A 496 21.91 -45.47 20.79
CA GLY A 496 22.54 -44.43 21.62
C GLY A 496 22.99 -43.19 20.90
N LEU A 497 22.51 -42.95 19.65
CA LEU A 497 22.80 -41.71 18.93
C LEU A 497 21.71 -40.67 19.24
N SER A 498 22.04 -39.39 19.10
CA SER A 498 21.14 -38.26 19.20
C SER A 498 20.81 -37.70 17.83
N GLU A 499 19.54 -37.51 17.55
CA GLU A 499 19.07 -36.89 16.30
C GLU A 499 19.39 -35.40 16.30
N ILE A 500 19.91 -34.89 15.18
CA ILE A 500 20.12 -33.47 14.94
C ILE A 500 19.42 -33.05 13.68
N MET A 501 19.21 -31.75 13.54
CA MET A 501 18.67 -31.11 12.35
C MET A 501 19.49 -29.88 12.01
N THR A 502 20.04 -29.84 10.80
CA THR A 502 20.88 -28.74 10.33
C THR A 502 20.28 -28.06 9.13
N TYR A 503 20.69 -26.82 8.86
CA TYR A 503 20.17 -26.07 7.71
C TYR A 503 20.63 -26.66 6.38
N SER A 504 19.72 -26.65 5.39
CA SER A 504 20.04 -27.03 4.02
C SER A 504 20.81 -25.94 3.26
N PHE A 505 20.73 -24.69 3.72
CA PHE A 505 21.46 -23.55 3.16
C PHE A 505 22.79 -23.39 3.90
N VAL A 506 23.86 -23.26 3.14
CA VAL A 506 25.21 -23.20 3.67
C VAL A 506 26.06 -22.18 2.91
N SER A 507 27.21 -21.82 3.49
CA SER A 507 28.25 -21.03 2.81
C SER A 507 29.02 -21.87 1.81
N PRO A 508 29.44 -21.35 0.65
CA PRO A 508 30.39 -22.02 -0.24
C PRO A 508 31.71 -22.40 0.45
N LYS A 509 32.11 -21.67 1.50
CA LYS A 509 33.31 -21.89 2.28
C LYS A 509 33.30 -23.17 3.13
N VAL A 510 32.14 -23.82 3.31
CA VAL A 510 32.06 -25.05 4.10
C VAL A 510 32.86 -26.20 3.48
N TYR A 511 32.98 -26.22 2.14
CA TYR A 511 33.76 -27.23 1.43
C TYR A 511 35.25 -27.07 1.66
N ASP A 512 35.75 -25.86 1.83
CA ASP A 512 37.17 -25.59 2.19
C ASP A 512 37.47 -26.06 3.61
N LYS A 513 36.54 -25.84 4.55
CA LYS A 513 36.68 -26.28 5.94
C LYS A 513 36.86 -27.79 6.07
N ILE A 514 36.26 -28.58 5.20
CA ILE A 514 36.36 -30.04 5.18
C ILE A 514 37.30 -30.56 4.09
N LEU A 515 38.12 -29.67 3.51
CA LEU A 515 39.17 -29.98 2.52
C LEU A 515 38.66 -30.72 1.28
N VAL A 516 37.48 -30.42 0.82
CA VAL A 516 36.96 -30.97 -0.45
C VAL A 516 37.80 -30.45 -1.61
N PRO A 517 38.33 -31.34 -2.51
CA PRO A 517 39.09 -30.90 -3.67
C PRO A 517 38.38 -29.87 -4.52
N ALA A 518 39.12 -28.95 -5.14
CA ALA A 518 38.53 -27.86 -5.93
C ALA A 518 37.72 -28.34 -7.14
N ASP A 519 38.10 -29.48 -7.70
CA ASP A 519 37.45 -30.12 -8.86
C ASP A 519 36.33 -31.11 -8.47
N SER A 520 36.06 -31.26 -7.18
CA SER A 520 35.02 -32.19 -6.70
C SER A 520 33.64 -31.81 -7.16
N PRO A 521 32.81 -32.77 -7.63
CA PRO A 521 31.41 -32.52 -7.97
C PRO A 521 30.56 -32.03 -6.79
N LEU A 522 30.99 -32.30 -5.54
CA LEU A 522 30.30 -31.79 -4.33
C LEU A 522 30.31 -30.25 -4.25
N ARG A 523 31.22 -29.58 -4.93
CA ARG A 523 31.25 -28.11 -4.98
C ARG A 523 30.27 -27.52 -5.97
N LYS A 524 29.67 -28.32 -6.82
CA LYS A 524 28.59 -27.88 -7.73
C LYS A 524 27.29 -27.81 -6.97
N SER A 525 27.02 -26.66 -6.37
CA SER A 525 25.83 -26.41 -5.56
C SER A 525 24.83 -25.52 -6.29
N VAL A 526 23.55 -25.65 -5.98
CA VAL A 526 22.53 -24.68 -6.40
C VAL A 526 22.76 -23.37 -5.67
N VAL A 527 22.88 -22.28 -6.41
CA VAL A 527 23.05 -20.93 -5.87
C VAL A 527 21.69 -20.29 -5.63
N ILE A 528 21.49 -19.69 -4.47
CA ILE A 528 20.26 -18.99 -4.12
C ILE A 528 20.31 -17.59 -4.70
N SER A 529 19.29 -17.18 -5.46
CA SER A 529 19.23 -15.89 -6.16
C SER A 529 19.17 -14.68 -5.23
N ASN A 530 18.55 -14.83 -4.05
CA ASN A 530 18.36 -13.78 -3.04
C ASN A 530 18.67 -14.30 -1.63
N PRO A 531 19.91 -14.69 -1.34
CA PRO A 531 20.27 -15.23 -0.04
C PRO A 531 20.20 -14.16 1.06
N LEU A 532 19.93 -14.59 2.30
CA LEU A 532 19.99 -13.70 3.47
C LEU A 532 21.41 -13.20 3.76
N GLY A 533 22.43 -13.96 3.34
CA GLY A 533 23.84 -13.65 3.47
C GLY A 533 24.71 -14.71 2.82
N GLU A 534 26.04 -14.49 2.79
CA GLU A 534 26.99 -15.45 2.21
C GLU A 534 26.91 -16.82 2.91
N ASP A 535 26.65 -16.82 4.21
CA ASP A 535 26.57 -18.03 5.03
C ASP A 535 25.41 -18.97 4.65
N THR A 536 24.45 -18.49 3.86
CA THR A 536 23.26 -19.24 3.42
C THR A 536 23.05 -19.12 1.92
N SER A 537 24.11 -18.91 1.14
CA SER A 537 24.02 -18.55 -0.28
C SER A 537 23.92 -19.73 -1.25
N ILE A 538 24.15 -20.95 -0.79
CA ILE A 538 24.04 -22.17 -1.60
C ILE A 538 23.28 -23.28 -0.87
N MET A 539 22.71 -24.19 -1.64
CA MET A 539 22.13 -25.42 -1.09
C MET A 539 23.21 -26.50 -0.96
N ARG A 540 23.21 -27.22 0.17
CA ARG A 540 24.21 -28.27 0.45
C ARG A 540 24.07 -29.45 -0.51
N THR A 541 25.20 -29.93 -0.95
CA THR A 541 25.34 -31.20 -1.69
C THR A 541 25.81 -32.37 -0.80
N THR A 542 26.12 -32.08 0.47
CA THR A 542 26.40 -33.06 1.53
C THR A 542 26.08 -32.45 2.89
N ALA A 543 25.60 -33.24 3.83
CA ALA A 543 25.31 -32.84 5.20
C ALA A 543 26.55 -32.82 6.09
N LEU A 544 27.67 -33.42 5.66
CA LEU A 544 28.88 -33.61 6.48
C LEU A 544 29.42 -32.31 7.10
N PRO A 545 29.57 -31.19 6.37
CA PRO A 545 30.08 -29.96 6.97
C PRO A 545 29.24 -29.46 8.15
N SER A 546 27.93 -29.47 7.98
CA SER A 546 26.99 -29.01 9.01
C SER A 546 27.04 -29.90 10.25
N MET A 547 27.16 -31.22 10.08
CA MET A 547 27.28 -32.15 11.18
C MET A 547 28.63 -31.97 11.93
N LEU A 548 29.72 -31.72 11.21
CA LEU A 548 31.02 -31.43 11.81
C LEU A 548 31.01 -30.12 12.60
N GLU A 549 30.32 -29.11 12.16
CA GLU A 549 30.10 -27.86 12.90
C GLU A 549 29.34 -28.09 14.23
N ILE A 550 28.35 -28.96 14.24
CA ILE A 550 27.66 -29.35 15.47
C ILE A 550 28.60 -30.12 16.41
N LEU A 551 29.39 -31.04 15.89
CA LEU A 551 30.42 -31.76 16.69
C LEU A 551 31.43 -30.79 17.28
N GLN A 552 31.96 -29.87 16.48
CA GLN A 552 32.92 -28.85 16.94
C GLN A 552 32.27 -27.98 18.05
N ARG A 553 31.03 -27.55 17.89
CA ARG A 553 30.31 -26.79 18.91
C ARG A 553 30.20 -27.58 20.23
N ASN A 554 29.82 -28.85 20.15
CA ASN A 554 29.72 -29.71 21.31
C ASN A 554 31.11 -29.89 21.99
N TYR A 555 32.15 -30.13 21.21
CA TYR A 555 33.51 -30.25 21.73
C TYR A 555 33.97 -28.96 22.42
N ASN A 556 33.72 -27.82 21.83
CA ASN A 556 34.06 -26.51 22.42
C ASN A 556 33.28 -26.25 23.73
N ASN A 557 32.10 -26.82 23.86
CA ASN A 557 31.30 -26.79 25.09
C ASN A 557 31.70 -27.92 26.09
N ARG A 558 32.87 -28.55 25.89
CA ARG A 558 33.44 -29.61 26.74
C ARG A 558 32.63 -30.92 26.77
N ASN A 559 31.80 -31.17 25.78
CA ASN A 559 31.18 -32.48 25.59
C ASN A 559 32.21 -33.40 24.92
N ALA A 560 32.84 -34.28 25.71
CA ALA A 560 33.95 -35.11 25.26
C ALA A 560 33.57 -36.18 24.22
N SER A 561 32.30 -36.54 24.15
CA SER A 561 31.75 -37.48 23.18
C SER A 561 30.39 -37.05 22.69
N ALA A 562 30.15 -37.20 21.40
CA ALA A 562 28.85 -36.99 20.79
C ALA A 562 28.61 -38.04 19.71
N HIS A 563 27.49 -38.71 19.77
CA HIS A 563 27.04 -39.68 18.77
C HIS A 563 25.80 -39.08 18.12
N LEU A 564 25.94 -38.58 16.89
CA LEU A 564 24.91 -37.81 16.21
C LEU A 564 24.46 -38.52 14.94
N PHE A 565 23.19 -38.35 14.57
CA PHE A 565 22.71 -38.71 13.25
C PHE A 565 21.74 -37.66 12.75
N GLU A 566 21.58 -37.56 11.44
CA GLU A 566 20.61 -36.69 10.77
C GLU A 566 19.98 -37.44 9.60
N ILE A 567 18.65 -37.32 9.47
CA ILE A 567 17.95 -37.67 8.27
C ILE A 567 17.87 -36.40 7.43
N ALA A 568 18.81 -36.25 6.51
CA ALA A 568 19.05 -35.01 5.80
C ALA A 568 18.65 -35.09 4.32
N ARG A 569 18.42 -33.93 3.72
CA ARG A 569 18.29 -33.80 2.27
C ARG A 569 19.54 -33.13 1.69
N GLU A 570 19.98 -33.64 0.56
CA GLU A 570 21.04 -33.10 -0.27
C GLU A 570 20.48 -32.72 -1.63
N TYR A 571 20.96 -31.65 -2.22
CA TYR A 571 20.43 -31.05 -3.44
C TYR A 571 21.49 -31.11 -4.53
N ILE A 572 21.37 -32.08 -5.40
CA ILE A 572 22.34 -32.31 -6.49
C ILE A 572 21.84 -31.63 -7.76
N PRO A 573 22.53 -30.60 -8.29
CA PRO A 573 22.14 -29.96 -9.54
C PRO A 573 22.23 -30.94 -10.71
N THR A 574 21.26 -30.88 -11.62
CA THR A 574 21.20 -31.73 -12.83
C THR A 574 21.64 -30.95 -14.07
N ALA A 575 20.83 -29.99 -14.50
CA ALA A 575 21.12 -29.13 -15.64
C ALA A 575 20.76 -27.67 -15.32
N GLU A 576 21.18 -26.77 -16.17
CA GLU A 576 20.82 -25.35 -16.08
C GLU A 576 19.31 -25.19 -16.25
N ASN A 577 18.68 -24.44 -15.35
CA ASN A 577 17.23 -24.22 -15.30
C ASN A 577 16.35 -25.46 -14.95
N GLU A 578 16.93 -26.53 -14.47
CA GLU A 578 16.19 -27.65 -13.91
C GLU A 578 16.22 -27.66 -12.38
N LEU A 579 15.18 -28.25 -11.78
CA LEU A 579 15.17 -28.47 -10.34
C LEU A 579 16.23 -29.49 -9.95
N PRO A 580 16.95 -29.31 -8.83
CA PRO A 580 17.94 -30.29 -8.37
C PRO A 580 17.26 -31.60 -7.98
N VAL A 581 18.00 -32.68 -8.07
CA VAL A 581 17.58 -33.95 -7.48
C VAL A 581 17.66 -33.83 -5.96
N ASP A 582 16.54 -34.06 -5.29
CA ASP A 582 16.41 -34.09 -3.83
C ASP A 582 16.72 -35.50 -3.34
N CYS A 583 17.93 -35.70 -2.87
CA CYS A 583 18.38 -36.97 -2.30
C CYS A 583 18.25 -36.95 -0.77
N LEU A 584 17.58 -37.96 -0.22
CA LEU A 584 17.55 -38.16 1.21
C LEU A 584 18.78 -38.97 1.65
N LEU A 585 19.57 -38.37 2.53
CA LEU A 585 20.76 -38.98 3.09
C LEU A 585 20.55 -39.32 4.57
N TYR A 586 20.99 -40.50 4.94
CA TYR A 586 21.13 -40.95 6.34
C TYR A 586 22.62 -40.96 6.69
N THR A 587 23.04 -40.01 7.55
CA THR A 587 24.47 -39.89 7.90
C THR A 587 24.66 -39.82 9.40
N SER A 588 25.78 -40.40 9.85
CA SER A 588 26.16 -40.41 11.25
C SER A 588 27.71 -40.33 11.34
N PRO A 589 28.28 -39.09 11.44
CA PRO A 589 29.72 -38.99 11.75
C PRO A 589 29.92 -39.43 13.20
N SER A 590 30.85 -40.33 13.40
CA SER A 590 31.28 -40.71 14.73
C SER A 590 32.63 -40.07 15.09
N PRO A 591 32.97 -39.88 16.38
CA PRO A 591 34.28 -39.38 16.79
C PRO A 591 35.44 -40.26 16.29
N ARG A 592 35.19 -41.51 15.94
CA ARG A 592 36.19 -42.41 15.34
C ARG A 592 36.52 -42.05 13.88
N ASP A 593 35.56 -41.47 13.16
CA ASP A 593 35.74 -41.01 11.78
C ASP A 593 36.65 -39.77 11.71
N ILE A 594 36.70 -39.00 12.80
CA ILE A 594 37.55 -37.81 12.92
C ILE A 594 38.98 -38.19 13.35
N SER A 595 39.17 -39.27 14.09
CA SER A 595 40.49 -39.72 14.58
C SER A 595 41.37 -40.38 13.52
N GLY A 596 40.84 -40.72 12.34
CA GLY A 596 41.56 -41.26 11.19
C GLY A 596 42.23 -40.23 10.28
N SER A 597 42.00 -38.95 10.48
CA SER A 597 42.59 -37.85 9.74
C SER A 597 43.58 -37.07 10.61
N ARG A 598 44.74 -37.68 10.88
CA ARG A 598 45.99 -36.97 11.27
C ARG A 598 46.86 -36.84 10.06
#